data_cb506b6c54bc81c54ff58ceba5d8ebee
#
_entry.id   cb506b6c54bc81c54ff58ceba5d8ebee
#
_cell.length_a   1.000
_cell.length_b   1.000
_cell.length_c   1.000
_cell.angle_alpha   90.00
_cell.angle_beta   90.00
_cell.angle_gamma   90.00
#
_symmetry.space_group_name_H-M   'P 1'
#
loop_
_entity.id
_entity.type
_entity.pdbx_description
1 polymer ?
#
loop_
_entity_poly.entity_id
_entity_poly.type
_entity_poly.pdbx_seq_one_letter_code
_entity_poly.pdbx_strand_id
1 'polypeptide(L)'
;MDQLVTMAMAAQPASPTSPHVAHKIPAGDGPYARAKHFQLVEKDLDASIAWFWKAISTGDKVDSALKDMAVVMKQRGYLTEAIDAIRSLRHLCPKQSQESLDNILLDLYKASGRTKEEIELLKQKLRKIYLGEAFHGKTTKRARSHGRK
;
A
#
# COMPACT_ATOMS: atom_id res chain seq x y z
N MET A 1 5.85 -11.41 -14.56
CA MET A 1 6.28 -10.10 -14.08
C MET A 1 7.41 -9.49 -14.87
N ASP A 2 8.44 -10.27 -15.19
CA ASP A 2 9.57 -9.71 -15.92
C ASP A 2 9.19 -9.12 -17.25
N GLN A 3 8.34 -9.79 -17.99
CA GLN A 3 7.89 -9.30 -19.27
C GLN A 3 7.09 -8.01 -19.13
N LEU A 4 6.23 -7.93 -18.12
CA LEU A 4 5.45 -6.75 -17.85
C LEU A 4 6.35 -5.58 -17.44
N VAL A 5 7.34 -5.86 -16.59
CA VAL A 5 8.30 -4.84 -16.17
C VAL A 5 9.08 -4.31 -17.36
N THR A 6 9.52 -5.19 -18.25
CA THR A 6 10.26 -4.79 -19.43
C THR A 6 9.42 -3.87 -20.31
N MET A 7 8.16 -4.22 -20.51
CA MET A 7 7.28 -3.38 -21.31
C MET A 7 7.05 -2.03 -20.68
N ALA A 8 6.84 -2.01 -19.36
CA ALA A 8 6.62 -0.75 -18.66
C ALA A 8 7.85 0.15 -18.73
N MET A 9 9.02 -0.43 -18.61
CA MET A 9 10.26 0.34 -18.65
C MET A 9 10.57 0.88 -20.03
N ALA A 10 10.10 0.20 -21.06
CA ALA A 10 10.30 0.68 -22.43
C ALA A 10 9.28 1.76 -22.80
N ALA A 11 8.20 1.88 -22.07
CA ALA A 11 7.18 2.85 -22.39
C ALA A 11 7.66 4.26 -22.06
N GLN A 12 7.25 5.19 -22.89
CA GLN A 12 7.60 6.60 -22.69
C GLN A 12 6.33 7.37 -22.38
N PRO A 13 6.41 8.35 -21.48
CA PRO A 13 5.25 9.21 -21.26
C PRO A 13 4.88 9.91 -22.56
N ALA A 14 3.62 9.83 -22.91
CA ALA A 14 3.18 10.29 -24.21
C ALA A 14 2.90 11.77 -24.23
N SER A 15 2.43 12.34 -23.13
CA SER A 15 1.97 13.70 -23.17
C SER A 15 2.20 14.39 -21.84
N PRO A 16 2.20 15.71 -21.85
CA PRO A 16 2.36 16.46 -20.61
C PRO A 16 1.17 16.23 -19.68
N THR A 17 1.43 16.28 -18.40
CA THR A 17 0.40 16.12 -17.40
C THR A 17 -0.35 17.44 -17.24
N SER A 18 -1.61 17.35 -16.84
CA SER A 18 -2.33 18.53 -16.42
C SER A 18 -1.74 19.01 -15.08
N PRO A 19 -1.82 20.31 -14.79
CA PRO A 19 -1.30 20.80 -13.51
C PRO A 19 -1.92 20.10 -12.30
N HIS A 20 -3.20 19.78 -12.40
CA HIS A 20 -3.90 19.11 -11.32
C HIS A 20 -3.32 17.72 -11.01
N VAL A 21 -3.06 16.96 -12.07
CA VAL A 21 -2.50 15.63 -11.92
C VAL A 21 -1.03 15.70 -11.51
N ALA A 22 -0.31 16.65 -12.07
CA ALA A 22 1.12 16.78 -11.80
C ALA A 22 1.41 16.97 -10.32
N HIS A 23 0.53 17.63 -9.57
CA HIS A 23 0.73 17.86 -8.15
C HIS A 23 0.67 16.57 -7.33
N LYS A 24 0.08 15.52 -7.88
CA LYS A 24 -0.05 14.24 -7.16
C LYS A 24 1.12 13.30 -7.44
N ILE A 25 1.99 13.66 -8.37
CA ILE A 25 3.09 12.80 -8.75
C ILE A 25 4.35 13.27 -8.03
N PRO A 26 5.03 12.38 -7.32
CA PRO A 26 6.27 12.75 -6.65
C PRO A 26 7.30 13.24 -7.65
N ALA A 27 8.15 14.14 -7.20
CA ALA A 27 9.24 14.64 -8.02
C ALA A 27 10.26 13.53 -8.28
N GLY A 28 10.93 13.60 -9.41
CA GLY A 28 12.02 12.71 -9.74
C GLY A 28 11.64 11.66 -10.75
N ASP A 29 12.62 10.82 -11.06
CA ASP A 29 12.51 9.78 -12.09
C ASP A 29 12.54 8.38 -11.50
N GLY A 30 12.48 8.26 -10.20
CA GLY A 30 12.54 6.97 -9.57
C GLY A 30 11.37 6.08 -9.95
N PRO A 31 11.47 4.79 -9.67
CA PRO A 31 10.39 3.87 -10.06
C PRO A 31 9.05 4.21 -9.42
N TYR A 32 9.05 4.71 -8.19
CA TYR A 32 7.78 5.08 -7.57
C TYR A 32 7.10 6.23 -8.31
N ALA A 33 7.88 7.27 -8.67
CA ALA A 33 7.33 8.39 -9.43
C ALA A 33 6.81 7.94 -10.78
N ARG A 34 7.53 7.03 -11.45
CA ARG A 34 7.08 6.50 -12.73
C ARG A 34 5.80 5.68 -12.58
N ALA A 35 5.71 4.89 -11.51
CA ALA A 35 4.51 4.12 -11.24
C ALA A 35 3.30 5.05 -11.07
N LYS A 36 3.48 6.15 -10.33
CA LYS A 36 2.40 7.11 -10.14
C LYS A 36 2.01 7.78 -11.45
N HIS A 37 3.00 8.04 -12.31
CA HIS A 37 2.71 8.61 -13.62
C HIS A 37 1.82 7.68 -14.44
N PHE A 38 2.18 6.39 -14.51
CA PHE A 38 1.37 5.42 -15.24
C PHE A 38 -0.01 5.26 -14.64
N GLN A 39 -0.10 5.34 -13.31
CA GLN A 39 -1.37 5.21 -12.63
C GLN A 39 -2.29 6.41 -12.88
N LEU A 40 -1.77 7.62 -12.77
CA LEU A 40 -2.59 8.82 -12.70
C LEU A 40 -2.67 9.59 -14.02
N VAL A 41 -1.65 9.50 -14.86
CA VAL A 41 -1.61 10.25 -16.12
C VAL A 41 -1.95 9.33 -17.29
N GLU A 42 -1.16 8.29 -17.48
CA GLU A 42 -1.34 7.38 -18.61
C GLU A 42 -2.54 6.46 -18.41
N LYS A 43 -2.94 6.26 -17.16
CA LYS A 43 -4.03 5.35 -16.82
C LYS A 43 -3.75 3.92 -17.26
N ASP A 44 -2.49 3.58 -17.34
CA ASP A 44 -2.05 2.22 -17.65
C ASP A 44 -1.75 1.49 -16.34
N LEU A 45 -2.78 0.84 -15.81
CA LEU A 45 -2.69 0.27 -14.47
C LEU A 45 -1.71 -0.90 -14.42
N ASP A 46 -1.66 -1.71 -15.47
CA ASP A 46 -0.70 -2.83 -15.48
C ASP A 46 0.73 -2.34 -15.50
N ALA A 47 1.01 -1.30 -16.27
CA ALA A 47 2.35 -0.71 -16.26
C ALA A 47 2.67 -0.12 -14.90
N SER A 48 1.70 0.52 -14.26
CA SER A 48 1.95 1.09 -12.93
C SER A 48 2.29 -0.01 -11.92
N ILE A 49 1.63 -1.16 -12.00
CA ILE A 49 1.94 -2.28 -11.11
C ILE A 49 3.39 -2.72 -11.29
N ALA A 50 3.84 -2.83 -12.53
CA ALA A 50 5.22 -3.23 -12.80
C ALA A 50 6.22 -2.25 -12.20
N TRP A 51 5.94 -0.95 -12.32
CA TRP A 51 6.82 0.07 -11.77
C TRP A 51 6.77 0.13 -10.24
N PHE A 52 5.60 -0.16 -9.64
CA PHE A 52 5.54 -0.28 -8.17
C PHE A 52 6.38 -1.46 -7.70
N TRP A 53 6.35 -2.58 -8.40
CA TRP A 53 7.23 -3.71 -8.08
C TRP A 53 8.69 -3.30 -8.14
N LYS A 54 9.05 -2.53 -9.16
CA LYS A 54 10.41 -2.03 -9.29
C LYS A 54 10.77 -1.13 -8.12
N ALA A 55 9.84 -0.28 -7.70
CA ALA A 55 10.08 0.60 -6.56
C ALA A 55 10.34 -0.22 -5.30
N ILE A 56 9.55 -1.26 -5.07
CA ILE A 56 9.73 -2.12 -3.90
C ILE A 56 11.09 -2.82 -3.95
N SER A 57 11.44 -3.37 -5.11
CA SER A 57 12.71 -4.11 -5.21
C SER A 57 13.92 -3.23 -5.09
N THR A 58 13.83 -1.95 -5.43
CA THR A 58 14.96 -1.04 -5.32
C THR A 58 14.94 -0.21 -4.05
N GLY A 59 13.95 -0.41 -3.20
CA GLY A 59 13.87 0.32 -1.94
C GLY A 59 13.36 1.73 -2.05
N ASP A 60 12.63 2.05 -3.11
CA ASP A 60 12.13 3.40 -3.35
C ASP A 60 10.70 3.52 -2.82
N LYS A 61 10.56 4.15 -1.65
CA LYS A 61 9.26 4.37 -1.00
C LYS A 61 8.46 3.08 -0.90
N VAL A 62 9.07 2.08 -0.30
CA VAL A 62 8.55 0.72 -0.28
C VAL A 62 7.12 0.66 0.27
N ASP A 63 6.87 1.33 1.40
CA ASP A 63 5.55 1.26 2.02
C ASP A 63 4.47 1.92 1.15
N SER A 64 4.79 3.09 0.58
CA SER A 64 3.84 3.76 -0.32
C SER A 64 3.63 2.94 -1.59
N ALA A 65 4.70 2.39 -2.13
CA ALA A 65 4.62 1.58 -3.35
C ALA A 65 3.77 0.34 -3.13
N LEU A 66 3.94 -0.31 -1.99
CA LEU A 66 3.16 -1.52 -1.70
C LEU A 66 1.69 -1.20 -1.54
N LYS A 67 1.37 -0.13 -0.82
CA LYS A 67 -0.02 0.29 -0.63
C LYS A 67 -0.67 0.65 -1.96
N ASP A 68 0.00 1.47 -2.75
CA ASP A 68 -0.55 1.92 -4.02
C ASP A 68 -0.69 0.77 -4.99
N MET A 69 0.29 -0.14 -5.00
CA MET A 69 0.23 -1.32 -5.86
C MET A 69 -0.97 -2.19 -5.53
N ALA A 70 -1.22 -2.41 -4.23
CA ALA A 70 -2.33 -3.25 -3.82
C ALA A 70 -3.67 -2.64 -4.24
N VAL A 71 -3.79 -1.31 -4.13
CA VAL A 71 -5.01 -0.63 -4.56
C VAL A 71 -5.22 -0.78 -6.06
N VAL A 72 -4.15 -0.60 -6.85
CA VAL A 72 -4.24 -0.74 -8.30
C VAL A 72 -4.56 -2.18 -8.68
N MET A 73 -3.93 -3.14 -8.01
CA MET A 73 -4.22 -4.55 -8.27
C MET A 73 -5.70 -4.87 -8.00
N LYS A 74 -6.24 -4.30 -6.92
CA LYS A 74 -7.65 -4.49 -6.63
C LYS A 74 -8.52 -3.92 -7.75
N GLN A 75 -8.17 -2.74 -8.25
CA GLN A 75 -8.90 -2.12 -9.35
C GLN A 75 -8.89 -2.98 -10.60
N ARG A 76 -7.79 -3.70 -10.81
CA ARG A 76 -7.68 -4.60 -11.97
C ARG A 76 -8.27 -5.98 -11.71
N GLY A 77 -8.76 -6.23 -10.51
CA GLY A 77 -9.30 -7.53 -10.17
C GLY A 77 -8.27 -8.57 -9.78
N TYR A 78 -7.02 -8.15 -9.57
CA TYR A 78 -5.95 -9.07 -9.17
C TYR A 78 -5.96 -9.23 -7.65
N LEU A 79 -7.05 -9.78 -7.12
CA LEU A 79 -7.25 -9.81 -5.67
C LEU A 79 -6.28 -10.74 -4.97
N THR A 80 -6.07 -11.92 -5.50
CA THR A 80 -5.15 -12.89 -4.91
C THR A 80 -3.73 -12.35 -4.92
N GLU A 81 -3.33 -11.75 -6.02
CA GLU A 81 -1.99 -11.19 -6.13
C GLU A 81 -1.78 -10.05 -5.14
N ALA A 82 -2.79 -9.22 -4.94
CA ALA A 82 -2.70 -8.13 -3.98
C ALA A 82 -2.56 -8.66 -2.56
N ILE A 83 -3.35 -9.68 -2.22
CA ILE A 83 -3.28 -10.30 -0.91
C ILE A 83 -1.90 -10.89 -0.68
N ASP A 84 -1.39 -11.63 -1.65
CA ASP A 84 -0.08 -12.25 -1.53
C ASP A 84 1.03 -11.22 -1.40
N ALA A 85 0.95 -10.14 -2.16
CA ALA A 85 1.96 -9.09 -2.09
C ALA A 85 2.00 -8.46 -0.70
N ILE A 86 0.83 -8.13 -0.15
CA ILE A 86 0.79 -7.52 1.18
C ILE A 86 1.32 -8.50 2.23
N ARG A 87 0.84 -9.73 2.20
CA ARG A 87 1.26 -10.72 3.21
C ARG A 87 2.75 -10.99 3.17
N SER A 88 3.32 -11.01 1.97
CA SER A 88 4.74 -11.32 1.81
C SER A 88 5.65 -10.15 2.15
N LEU A 89 5.18 -8.94 1.91
CA LEU A 89 6.08 -7.78 1.94
C LEU A 89 5.79 -6.79 3.05
N ARG A 90 4.70 -6.98 3.81
CA ARG A 90 4.36 -6.01 4.85
C ARG A 90 5.46 -5.85 5.89
N HIS A 91 6.25 -6.89 6.11
CA HIS A 91 7.33 -6.84 7.10
C HIS A 91 8.43 -5.85 6.73
N LEU A 92 8.49 -5.45 5.47
CA LEU A 92 9.46 -4.44 5.02
C LEU A 92 9.04 -3.03 5.38
N CYS A 93 7.83 -2.86 5.89
CA CYS A 93 7.27 -1.55 6.14
C CYS A 93 7.25 -1.22 7.63
N PRO A 94 7.33 0.07 7.99
CA PRO A 94 7.20 0.47 9.39
C PRO A 94 5.85 0.07 9.96
N LYS A 95 5.78 -0.03 11.27
CA LYS A 95 4.57 -0.47 11.95
C LYS A 95 3.34 0.36 11.59
N GLN A 96 3.50 1.66 11.48
CA GLN A 96 2.39 2.53 11.10
C GLN A 96 1.84 2.17 9.74
N SER A 97 2.73 1.90 8.80
CA SER A 97 2.33 1.51 7.45
C SER A 97 1.69 0.14 7.42
N GLN A 98 2.16 -0.75 8.30
CA GLN A 98 1.59 -2.10 8.37
C GLN A 98 0.11 -2.04 8.74
N GLU A 99 -0.27 -1.11 9.60
CA GLU A 99 -1.66 -0.94 9.97
C GLU A 99 -2.52 -0.55 8.77
N SER A 100 -2.01 0.39 7.97
CA SER A 100 -2.70 0.78 6.74
C SER A 100 -2.81 -0.38 5.77
N LEU A 101 -1.76 -1.17 5.66
CA LEU A 101 -1.76 -2.35 4.79
C LEU A 101 -2.77 -3.39 5.27
N ASP A 102 -2.90 -3.56 6.57
CA ASP A 102 -3.87 -4.49 7.12
C ASP A 102 -5.30 -4.06 6.79
N ASN A 103 -5.56 -2.75 6.77
CA ASN A 103 -6.87 -2.26 6.36
C ASN A 103 -7.16 -2.57 4.90
N ILE A 104 -6.17 -2.42 4.04
CA ILE A 104 -6.32 -2.79 2.63
C ILE A 104 -6.54 -4.30 2.52
N LEU A 105 -5.81 -5.06 3.31
CA LEU A 105 -5.94 -6.51 3.31
C LEU A 105 -7.34 -6.96 3.72
N LEU A 106 -7.94 -6.28 4.71
CA LEU A 106 -9.32 -6.56 5.09
C LEU A 106 -10.28 -6.36 3.92
N ASP A 107 -10.10 -5.24 3.20
CA ASP A 107 -10.93 -4.97 2.03
C ASP A 107 -10.75 -6.05 0.96
N LEU A 108 -9.51 -6.50 0.78
CA LEU A 108 -9.23 -7.53 -0.21
C LEU A 108 -9.84 -8.87 0.18
N TYR A 109 -9.75 -9.23 1.45
CA TYR A 109 -10.39 -10.46 1.92
C TYR A 109 -11.89 -10.41 1.71
N LYS A 110 -12.49 -9.26 2.02
CA LYS A 110 -13.92 -9.09 1.82
C LYS A 110 -14.29 -9.19 0.34
N ALA A 111 -13.54 -8.52 -0.51
CA ALA A 111 -13.81 -8.52 -1.94
C ALA A 111 -13.64 -9.90 -2.56
N SER A 112 -12.76 -10.72 -2.02
CA SER A 112 -12.48 -12.05 -2.54
C SER A 112 -13.27 -13.15 -1.82
N GLY A 113 -14.11 -12.78 -0.86
CA GLY A 113 -14.91 -13.75 -0.13
C GLY A 113 -14.14 -14.62 0.84
N ARG A 114 -12.94 -14.19 1.24
CA ARG A 114 -12.10 -14.95 2.17
C ARG A 114 -12.47 -14.58 3.61
N THR A 115 -13.65 -15.00 4.00
CA THR A 115 -14.25 -14.61 5.28
C THR A 115 -13.44 -15.09 6.48
N LYS A 116 -12.88 -16.28 6.40
CA LYS A 116 -12.08 -16.81 7.48
C LYS A 116 -10.87 -15.94 7.78
N GLU A 117 -10.14 -15.60 6.75
CA GLU A 117 -8.97 -14.74 6.91
C GLU A 117 -9.36 -13.35 7.37
N GLU A 118 -10.48 -12.86 6.86
CA GLU A 118 -10.98 -11.55 7.30
C GLU A 118 -11.25 -11.54 8.79
N ILE A 119 -11.97 -12.55 9.28
CA ILE A 119 -12.30 -12.65 10.69
C ILE A 119 -11.05 -12.78 11.55
N GLU A 120 -10.10 -13.58 11.08
CA GLU A 120 -8.86 -13.79 11.83
C GLU A 120 -8.07 -12.49 11.96
N LEU A 121 -8.01 -11.72 10.88
CA LEU A 121 -7.30 -10.45 10.91
C LEU A 121 -8.01 -9.44 11.82
N LEU A 122 -9.34 -9.42 11.78
CA LEU A 122 -10.11 -8.55 12.68
C LEU A 122 -9.87 -8.91 14.14
N LYS A 123 -9.80 -10.20 14.43
CA LYS A 123 -9.51 -10.64 15.79
C LYS A 123 -8.13 -10.20 16.24
N GLN A 124 -7.15 -10.28 15.35
CA GLN A 124 -5.80 -9.82 15.66
C GLN A 124 -5.77 -8.32 15.94
N LYS A 125 -6.47 -7.54 15.12
CA LYS A 125 -6.53 -6.10 15.32
C LYS A 125 -7.21 -5.76 16.64
N LEU A 126 -8.28 -6.43 16.94
CA LEU A 126 -9.00 -6.20 18.19
C LEU A 126 -8.13 -6.55 19.40
N ARG A 127 -7.42 -7.66 19.31
CA ARG A 127 -6.52 -8.08 20.37
C ARG A 127 -5.43 -7.05 20.63
N LYS A 128 -4.90 -6.48 19.55
CA LYS A 128 -3.89 -5.44 19.65
C LYS A 128 -4.41 -4.20 20.34
N ILE A 129 -5.60 -3.78 19.98
CA ILE A 129 -6.23 -2.61 20.60
C ILE A 129 -6.44 -2.87 22.09
N TYR A 130 -6.96 -4.03 22.40
CA TYR A 130 -7.24 -4.41 23.77
C TYR A 130 -5.97 -4.44 24.63
N LEU A 131 -4.91 -5.05 24.10
CA LEU A 131 -3.64 -5.08 24.81
C LEU A 131 -3.03 -3.71 24.93
N GLY A 132 -3.16 -2.90 23.89
CA GLY A 132 -2.68 -1.53 23.94
C GLY A 132 -3.32 -0.75 25.05
N GLU A 133 -4.63 -0.87 25.20
CA GLU A 133 -5.34 -0.20 26.26
C GLU A 133 -4.92 -0.72 27.62
N ALA A 134 -4.77 -2.03 27.74
CA ALA A 134 -4.37 -2.63 29.00
C ALA A 134 -3.01 -2.13 29.47
N PHE A 135 -2.09 -1.93 28.56
CA PHE A 135 -0.74 -1.51 28.93
C PHE A 135 -0.53 0.00 28.89
N HIS A 136 -1.19 0.68 27.99
CA HIS A 136 -0.93 2.10 27.78
C HIS A 136 -1.99 3.02 28.35
N GLY A 137 -3.13 2.48 28.68
CA GLY A 137 -4.17 3.29 29.28
C GLY A 137 -3.75 3.96 30.55
N LYS A 138 -2.80 3.37 31.25
CA LYS A 138 -2.30 3.95 32.47
C LYS A 138 -1.30 5.02 32.24
N THR A 139 -0.69 5.08 31.10
CA THR A 139 0.34 6.06 30.83
C THR A 139 -0.13 7.12 29.89
N THR A 140 -0.85 6.74 28.86
CA THR A 140 -1.21 7.72 27.87
C THR A 140 -2.36 8.57 28.27
N LYS A 141 -3.22 7.97 29.00
CA LYS A 141 -4.32 8.74 29.37
C LYS A 141 -3.91 9.76 30.17
N ARG A 142 -3.02 9.44 30.53
CA ARG A 142 -2.53 10.11 31.16
C ARG A 142 -1.56 10.73 30.66
N ALA A 143 -1.19 10.23 30.01
CA ALA A 143 -0.22 10.97 29.56
C ALA A 143 -0.87 12.03 29.01
N ARG A 144 -1.44 11.85 29.21
CA ARG A 144 -1.85 12.61 28.98
C ARG A 144 -2.29 13.30 29.63
N SER A 145 -2.11 12.50 30.20
CA SER A 145 -2.13 12.96 30.88
C SER A 145 -2.03 13.43 31.21
N HIS A 146 -1.92 13.16 31.30
CA HIS A 146 -1.64 13.60 31.88
C HIS A 146 -1.54 14.20 32.07
N GLY A 147 -1.43 14.02 32.08
CA GLY A 147 -1.07 14.42 32.58
C GLY A 147 -1.76 14.88 32.73
N ARG A 148 -2.13 14.86 32.94
CA ARG A 148 -2.60 15.17 33.40
C ARG A 148 -2.76 15.45 33.79
N LYS A 149 -2.77 15.04 33.69
CA LYS A 149 -2.75 15.01 34.38
C LYS A 149 -2.47 15.49 35.06
#